data_24edeadfae01399fbcd13ab417073f68
#
_entry.id   24edeadfae01399fbcd13ab417073f68
#
_cell.length_a   1.000
_cell.length_b   1.000
_cell.length_c   1.000
_cell.angle_alpha   90.00
_cell.angle_beta   90.00
_cell.angle_gamma   90.00
#
_symmetry.space_group_name_H-M   'P 1'
#
loop_
_entity.id
_entity.type
_entity.pdbx_description
1 polymer ?
#
loop_
_entity_poly.entity_id
_entity_poly.type
_entity_poly.pdbx_seq_one_letter_code
_entity_poly.pdbx_strand_id
1 'polypeptide(L)'
;MLTKRKRRILFWLSGLIFVILLAPVFLYTFGYGVGPGLKIQRTGGIAVTASASNALVSASPFRKKKTSLIPKNAVIKNLIPGEYEVEVNKDGFWEWEKNLSVFSEKVTEREVLLIPRQVAGEILGTTSPVSNKPYFKKISLYARDENGKEKILFS
;
A
#
# COMPACT_ATOMS: atom_id res chain seq x y z
N MET A 1 -35.02 26.77 -38.97
CA MET A 1 -34.00 27.83 -38.73
C MET A 1 -34.22 28.45 -37.36
N LEU A 2 -33.19 28.51 -36.52
CA LEU A 2 -33.28 29.15 -35.19
C LEU A 2 -33.22 30.66 -35.33
N THR A 3 -34.20 31.36 -34.73
CA THR A 3 -34.20 32.85 -34.70
C THR A 3 -32.98 33.41 -33.96
N LYS A 4 -32.49 34.58 -34.32
CA LYS A 4 -31.31 35.21 -33.71
C LYS A 4 -31.36 35.27 -32.17
N ARG A 5 -32.55 35.45 -31.59
CA ARG A 5 -32.79 35.41 -30.14
C ARG A 5 -32.55 34.01 -29.54
N LYS A 6 -33.07 32.97 -30.14
CA LYS A 6 -32.86 31.58 -29.66
C LYS A 6 -31.38 31.16 -29.71
N ARG A 7 -30.68 31.57 -30.74
CA ARG A 7 -29.22 31.31 -30.88
C ARG A 7 -28.39 32.00 -29.79
N ARG A 8 -28.75 33.23 -29.41
CA ARG A 8 -28.07 33.96 -28.32
C ARG A 8 -28.37 33.30 -26.97
N ILE A 9 -29.59 32.91 -26.70
CA ILE A 9 -30.00 32.19 -25.48
C ILE A 9 -29.23 30.87 -25.36
N LEU A 10 -29.16 30.10 -26.45
CA LEU A 10 -28.46 28.82 -26.48
C LEU A 10 -26.96 28.98 -26.21
N PHE A 11 -26.34 30.04 -26.74
CA PHE A 11 -24.95 30.36 -26.50
C PHE A 11 -24.68 30.69 -25.03
N TRP A 12 -25.49 31.54 -24.40
CA TRP A 12 -25.36 31.86 -22.99
C TRP A 12 -25.67 30.67 -22.10
N LEU A 13 -26.65 29.86 -22.45
CA LEU A 13 -26.97 28.62 -21.72
C LEU A 13 -25.82 27.62 -21.80
N SER A 14 -25.22 27.43 -22.97
CA SER A 14 -24.03 26.58 -23.15
C SER A 14 -22.85 27.06 -22.30
N GLY A 15 -22.60 28.38 -22.29
CA GLY A 15 -21.56 28.99 -21.44
C GLY A 15 -21.81 28.76 -19.95
N LEU A 16 -23.05 28.92 -19.51
CA LEU A 16 -23.44 28.67 -18.12
C LEU A 16 -23.22 27.19 -17.73
N ILE A 17 -23.66 26.26 -18.56
CA ILE A 17 -23.46 24.83 -18.35
C ILE A 17 -21.96 24.50 -18.28
N PHE A 18 -21.16 25.08 -19.17
CA PHE A 18 -19.73 24.89 -19.18
C PHE A 18 -19.07 25.34 -17.87
N VAL A 19 -19.42 26.53 -17.36
CA VAL A 19 -18.91 27.04 -16.09
C VAL A 19 -19.32 26.13 -14.90
N ILE A 20 -20.56 25.66 -14.89
CA ILE A 20 -21.03 24.74 -13.83
C ILE A 20 -20.26 23.41 -13.86
N LEU A 21 -19.93 22.89 -15.04
CA LEU A 21 -19.15 21.67 -15.18
C LEU A 21 -17.67 21.86 -14.85
N LEU A 22 -17.13 23.05 -15.06
CA LEU A 22 -15.74 23.37 -14.71
C LEU A 22 -15.50 23.38 -13.19
N ALA A 23 -16.45 23.86 -12.39
CA ALA A 23 -16.28 23.99 -10.95
C ALA A 23 -15.85 22.67 -10.26
N PRO A 24 -16.51 21.52 -10.46
CA PRO A 24 -16.09 20.25 -9.86
C PRO A 24 -14.73 19.76 -10.39
N VAL A 25 -14.39 20.05 -11.64
CA VAL A 25 -13.09 19.69 -12.21
C VAL A 25 -11.97 20.48 -11.52
N PHE A 26 -12.14 21.78 -11.29
CA PHE A 26 -11.19 22.58 -10.54
C PHE A 26 -11.05 22.09 -9.10
N LEU A 27 -12.15 21.85 -8.40
CA LEU A 27 -12.11 21.30 -7.04
C LEU A 27 -11.33 19.98 -6.98
N TYR A 28 -11.59 19.07 -7.91
CA TYR A 28 -10.86 17.80 -8.01
C TYR A 28 -9.35 18.00 -8.27
N THR A 29 -8.98 18.95 -9.14
CA THR A 29 -7.59 19.27 -9.47
C THR A 29 -6.84 19.85 -8.26
N PHE A 30 -7.52 20.66 -7.45
CA PHE A 30 -6.97 21.21 -6.21
C PHE A 30 -6.94 20.21 -5.04
N GLY A 31 -7.31 18.94 -5.28
CA GLY A 31 -7.26 17.90 -4.26
C GLY A 31 -8.44 17.96 -3.28
N TYR A 32 -9.55 18.54 -3.67
CA TYR A 32 -10.78 18.48 -2.90
C TYR A 32 -11.60 17.24 -3.28
N GLY A 33 -12.14 16.58 -2.29
CA GLY A 33 -13.07 15.46 -2.45
C GLY A 33 -14.39 15.73 -1.75
N VAL A 34 -15.42 15.03 -2.18
CA VAL A 34 -16.74 15.09 -1.56
C VAL A 34 -16.85 13.93 -0.58
N GLY A 35 -16.89 14.25 0.70
CA GLY A 35 -17.06 13.30 1.80
C GLY A 35 -18.53 12.95 2.08
N PRO A 36 -18.76 12.10 3.08
CA PRO A 36 -20.11 11.78 3.55
C PRO A 36 -20.87 13.06 3.93
N GLY A 37 -22.15 13.14 3.50
CA GLY A 37 -22.98 14.33 3.73
C GLY A 37 -22.64 15.51 2.84
N LEU A 38 -22.06 15.30 1.64
CA LEU A 38 -21.70 16.34 0.65
C LEU A 38 -20.71 17.40 1.19
N LYS A 39 -19.95 17.08 2.21
CA LYS A 39 -18.92 17.99 2.74
C LYS A 39 -17.71 18.00 1.82
N ILE A 40 -17.36 19.17 1.32
CA ILE A 40 -16.13 19.39 0.55
C ILE A 40 -14.97 19.45 1.54
N GLN A 41 -14.01 18.55 1.38
CA GLN A 41 -12.81 18.48 2.24
C GLN A 41 -11.57 18.12 1.44
N ARG A 42 -10.41 18.50 1.95
CA ARG A 42 -9.14 18.19 1.31
C ARG A 42 -8.83 16.70 1.44
N THR A 43 -8.37 16.11 0.36
CA THR A 43 -8.03 14.71 0.28
C THR A 43 -6.59 14.46 0.70
N GLY A 44 -6.29 13.23 1.05
CA GLY A 44 -4.95 12.72 1.27
C GLY A 44 -4.61 11.57 0.31
N GLY A 45 -3.59 10.79 0.66
CA GLY A 45 -3.19 9.64 -0.12
C GLY A 45 -2.52 8.56 0.74
N ILE A 46 -2.38 7.39 0.15
CA ILE A 46 -1.61 6.27 0.69
C ILE A 46 -0.56 5.89 -0.34
N ALA A 47 0.70 5.81 0.08
CA ALA A 47 1.79 5.28 -0.71
C ALA A 47 2.26 3.96 -0.08
N VAL A 48 2.18 2.88 -0.83
CA VAL A 48 2.63 1.55 -0.41
C VAL A 48 3.82 1.15 -1.26
N THR A 49 4.95 0.86 -0.60
CA THR A 49 6.13 0.28 -1.23
C THR A 49 6.18 -1.20 -0.87
N ALA A 50 6.03 -2.08 -1.86
CA ALA A 50 6.10 -3.51 -1.66
C ALA A 50 7.48 -4.06 -1.97
N SER A 51 7.92 -5.11 -1.23
CA SER A 51 9.18 -5.82 -1.51
C SER A 51 9.20 -6.49 -2.88
N ALA A 52 8.02 -6.76 -3.46
CA ALA A 52 7.84 -7.40 -4.76
C ALA A 52 7.12 -6.48 -5.75
N SER A 53 7.54 -6.51 -7.02
CA SER A 53 6.87 -5.81 -8.13
C SER A 53 5.56 -6.48 -8.53
N ASN A 54 4.67 -5.75 -9.20
CA ASN A 54 3.37 -6.24 -9.69
C ASN A 54 2.42 -6.76 -8.60
N ALA A 55 2.59 -6.34 -7.34
CA ALA A 55 1.61 -6.60 -6.31
C ALA A 55 0.35 -5.75 -6.53
N LEU A 56 -0.81 -6.30 -6.26
CA LEU A 56 -2.08 -5.59 -6.28
C LEU A 56 -2.29 -4.96 -4.90
N VAL A 57 -2.37 -3.64 -4.86
CA VAL A 57 -2.70 -2.89 -3.66
C VAL A 57 -4.14 -2.42 -3.76
N SER A 58 -4.97 -2.82 -2.81
CA SER A 58 -6.34 -2.34 -2.67
C SER A 58 -6.50 -1.54 -1.39
N ALA A 59 -7.28 -0.48 -1.47
CA ALA A 59 -7.72 0.27 -0.30
C ALA A 59 -9.25 0.25 -0.30
N SER A 60 -9.82 -0.49 0.65
CA SER A 60 -11.28 -0.62 0.78
C SER A 60 -11.88 0.72 1.22
N PRO A 61 -13.08 1.09 0.72
CA PRO A 61 -13.93 0.23 -0.09
C PRO A 61 -13.75 0.34 -1.61
N PHE A 62 -12.94 1.25 -2.20
CA PHE A 62 -13.14 1.58 -3.62
C PHE A 62 -11.90 1.69 -4.50
N ARG A 63 -10.67 1.49 -4.02
CA ARG A 63 -9.47 1.77 -4.81
C ARG A 63 -8.53 0.58 -4.93
N LYS A 64 -8.25 0.17 -6.17
CA LYS A 64 -7.24 -0.86 -6.49
C LYS A 64 -6.16 -0.28 -7.39
N LYS A 65 -4.91 -0.57 -7.12
CA LYS A 65 -3.78 -0.17 -7.95
C LYS A 65 -2.67 -1.21 -7.91
N LYS A 66 -2.05 -1.50 -9.05
CA LYS A 66 -0.85 -2.34 -9.08
C LYS A 66 0.38 -1.52 -8.74
N THR A 67 1.33 -2.14 -8.05
CA THR A 67 2.65 -1.54 -7.83
C THR A 67 3.41 -1.44 -9.14
N SER A 68 4.24 -0.40 -9.27
CA SER A 68 5.14 -0.25 -10.42
C SER A 68 6.26 -1.30 -10.40
N LEU A 69 6.91 -1.50 -11.54
CA LEU A 69 8.10 -2.34 -11.63
C LEU A 69 9.30 -1.69 -10.91
N ILE A 70 9.49 -0.40 -11.15
CA ILE A 70 10.57 0.41 -10.56
C ILE A 70 10.07 1.88 -10.48
N PRO A 71 10.00 2.46 -9.28
CA PRO A 71 10.06 1.86 -7.95
C PRO A 71 8.85 0.95 -7.67
N LYS A 72 9.02 -0.03 -6.79
CA LYS A 72 7.97 -1.02 -6.42
C LYS A 72 6.90 -0.39 -5.53
N ASN A 73 6.37 0.75 -5.93
CA ASN A 73 5.40 1.52 -5.16
C ASN A 73 4.05 1.63 -5.87
N ALA A 74 3.01 1.78 -5.07
CA ALA A 74 1.67 2.17 -5.51
C ALA A 74 1.22 3.38 -4.71
N VAL A 75 0.85 4.45 -5.40
CA VAL A 75 0.30 5.64 -4.75
C VAL A 75 -1.17 5.75 -5.09
N ILE A 76 -2.02 5.70 -4.06
CA ILE A 76 -3.47 5.91 -4.17
C ILE A 76 -3.73 7.33 -3.68
N LYS A 77 -4.17 8.20 -4.59
CA LYS A 77 -4.45 9.63 -4.33
C LYS A 77 -5.95 9.88 -4.22
N ASN A 78 -6.29 11.08 -3.75
CA ASN A 78 -7.66 11.56 -3.65
C ASN A 78 -8.54 10.69 -2.74
N LEU A 79 -7.97 10.28 -1.61
CA LEU A 79 -8.69 9.61 -0.55
C LEU A 79 -9.23 10.64 0.44
N ILE A 80 -10.46 10.46 0.87
CA ILE A 80 -11.06 11.27 1.92
C ILE A 80 -10.38 10.92 3.25
N PRO A 81 -10.12 11.88 4.15
CA PRO A 81 -9.59 11.56 5.47
C PRO A 81 -10.44 10.52 6.20
N GLY A 82 -9.79 9.52 6.76
CA GLY A 82 -10.45 8.39 7.41
C GLY A 82 -9.55 7.18 7.53
N GLU A 83 -10.08 6.10 8.03
CA GLU A 83 -9.40 4.81 8.11
C GLU A 83 -9.73 3.95 6.88
N TYR A 84 -8.71 3.34 6.32
CA TYR A 84 -8.79 2.47 5.16
C TYR A 84 -8.10 1.15 5.45
N GLU A 85 -8.81 0.09 5.16
CA GLU A 85 -8.22 -1.25 5.12
C GLU A 85 -7.42 -1.39 3.83
N VAL A 86 -6.12 -1.54 3.99
CA VAL A 86 -5.18 -1.68 2.87
C VAL A 86 -4.71 -3.11 2.80
N GLU A 87 -4.98 -3.73 1.69
CA GLU A 87 -4.64 -5.10 1.35
C GLU A 87 -3.59 -5.10 0.24
N VAL A 88 -2.57 -5.93 0.38
CA VAL A 88 -1.55 -6.14 -0.65
C VAL A 88 -1.49 -7.61 -0.99
N ASN A 89 -1.88 -7.94 -2.20
CA ASN A 89 -1.95 -9.30 -2.71
C ASN A 89 -1.00 -9.50 -3.89
N LYS A 90 -0.32 -10.64 -3.90
CA LYS A 90 0.51 -11.09 -5.02
C LYS A 90 0.54 -12.62 -5.09
N ASP A 91 0.45 -13.14 -6.30
CA ASP A 91 0.53 -14.59 -6.54
C ASP A 91 1.83 -15.17 -5.99
N GLY A 92 1.71 -16.27 -5.23
CA GLY A 92 2.84 -16.94 -4.61
C GLY A 92 3.33 -16.33 -3.29
N PHE A 93 2.67 -15.28 -2.80
CA PHE A 93 2.98 -14.63 -1.53
C PHE A 93 1.80 -14.71 -0.56
N TRP A 94 2.09 -14.56 0.74
CA TRP A 94 1.05 -14.34 1.74
C TRP A 94 0.47 -12.95 1.58
N GLU A 95 -0.84 -12.85 1.72
CA GLU A 95 -1.56 -11.59 1.71
C GLU A 95 -1.21 -10.75 2.94
N TRP A 96 -1.02 -9.46 2.72
CA TRP A 96 -0.79 -8.50 3.78
C TRP A 96 -1.96 -7.54 3.87
N GLU A 97 -2.47 -7.33 5.08
CA GLU A 97 -3.61 -6.48 5.37
C GLU A 97 -3.32 -5.60 6.58
N LYS A 98 -3.70 -4.34 6.51
CA LYS A 98 -3.58 -3.39 7.62
C LYS A 98 -4.50 -2.18 7.47
N ASN A 99 -5.06 -1.72 8.60
CA ASN A 99 -5.77 -0.44 8.66
C ASN A 99 -4.78 0.73 8.70
N LEU A 100 -4.95 1.67 7.77
CA LEU A 100 -4.14 2.87 7.65
C LEU A 100 -5.03 4.12 7.72
N SER A 101 -4.62 5.08 8.54
CA SER A 101 -5.30 6.38 8.63
C SER A 101 -4.79 7.32 7.55
N VAL A 102 -5.72 7.95 6.84
CA VAL A 102 -5.46 8.99 5.85
C VAL A 102 -5.78 10.35 6.45
N PHE A 103 -4.84 11.26 6.36
CA PHE A 103 -4.98 12.63 6.82
C PHE A 103 -5.10 13.58 5.62
N SER A 104 -5.82 14.71 5.81
CA SER A 104 -5.90 15.76 4.80
C SER A 104 -4.51 16.24 4.40
N GLU A 105 -4.29 16.44 3.09
CA GLU A 105 -3.06 17.01 2.51
C GLU A 105 -1.78 16.19 2.77
N LYS A 106 -1.91 15.00 3.36
CA LYS A 106 -0.76 14.13 3.68
C LYS A 106 -0.84 12.82 2.93
N VAL A 107 0.33 12.26 2.66
CA VAL A 107 0.48 10.90 2.14
C VAL A 107 0.96 10.02 3.28
N THR A 108 0.18 9.00 3.62
CA THR A 108 0.58 7.98 4.57
C THR A 108 1.43 6.95 3.83
N GLU A 109 2.71 6.86 4.18
CA GLU A 109 3.64 5.93 3.56
C GLU A 109 3.76 4.65 4.38
N ARG A 110 3.78 3.50 3.70
CA ARG A 110 4.01 2.18 4.31
C ARG A 110 4.87 1.31 3.43
N GLU A 111 5.84 0.68 4.06
CA GLU A 111 6.63 -0.38 3.46
C GLU A 111 6.03 -1.73 3.85
N VAL A 112 5.87 -2.61 2.86
CA VAL A 112 5.26 -3.93 3.00
C VAL A 112 6.25 -4.99 2.55
N LEU A 113 6.63 -5.86 3.48
CA LEU A 113 7.41 -7.05 3.20
C LEU A 113 6.45 -8.20 2.87
N LEU A 114 6.41 -8.60 1.61
CA LEU A 114 5.65 -9.77 1.16
C LEU A 114 6.47 -11.03 1.38
N ILE A 115 5.89 -12.01 2.08
CA ILE A 115 6.52 -13.30 2.41
C ILE A 115 6.08 -14.34 1.38
N PRO A 116 7.01 -15.00 0.66
CA PRO A 116 6.65 -16.07 -0.27
C PRO A 116 5.99 -17.24 0.46
N ARG A 117 4.96 -17.84 -0.14
CA ARG A 117 4.30 -19.05 0.40
C ARG A 117 5.20 -20.29 0.36
N GLN A 118 6.08 -20.33 -0.65
CA GLN A 118 7.07 -21.38 -0.79
C GLN A 118 8.46 -20.75 -0.77
N VAL A 119 9.23 -21.09 0.23
CA VAL A 119 10.65 -20.77 0.27
C VAL A 119 11.37 -21.99 -0.28
N ALA A 120 11.85 -21.91 -1.54
CA ALA A 120 12.77 -22.89 -2.08
C ALA A 120 14.13 -22.66 -1.39
N GLY A 121 14.32 -23.28 -0.25
CA GLY A 121 15.62 -23.37 0.40
C GLY A 121 16.36 -24.57 -0.15
N GLU A 122 17.43 -24.37 -0.86
CA GLU A 122 18.39 -25.44 -1.13
C GLU A 122 19.14 -25.72 0.17
N ILE A 123 19.00 -26.95 0.68
CA ILE A 123 19.77 -27.38 1.86
C ILE A 123 21.22 -27.59 1.39
N LEU A 124 22.05 -26.58 1.54
CA LEU A 124 23.48 -26.69 1.29
C LEU A 124 24.11 -27.56 2.40
N GLY A 125 24.18 -28.84 2.13
CA GLY A 125 25.00 -29.79 2.89
C GLY A 125 24.31 -30.46 4.07
N THR A 126 23.69 -31.61 3.84
CA THR A 126 23.63 -32.68 4.82
C THR A 126 24.19 -33.94 4.21
N THR A 127 25.41 -34.25 4.55
CA THR A 127 26.03 -35.57 4.28
C THR A 127 25.66 -36.64 5.33
N SER A 128 24.58 -36.47 6.06
CA SER A 128 24.15 -37.46 7.04
C SER A 128 22.66 -37.74 6.94
N PRO A 129 22.21 -38.99 6.92
CA PRO A 129 20.80 -39.31 6.99
C PRO A 129 20.25 -38.81 8.32
N VAL A 130 19.29 -37.92 8.24
CA VAL A 130 18.57 -37.40 9.41
C VAL A 130 17.83 -38.55 10.04
N SER A 131 18.33 -39.04 11.19
CA SER A 131 17.57 -39.88 12.08
C SER A 131 16.30 -39.13 12.50
N ASN A 132 15.13 -39.75 12.32
CA ASN A 132 13.80 -39.19 12.61
C ASN A 132 13.52 -38.90 14.10
N LYS A 133 14.54 -38.63 14.89
CA LYS A 133 14.37 -38.21 16.29
C LYS A 133 14.59 -36.71 16.37
N PRO A 134 13.61 -35.91 16.80
CA PRO A 134 13.83 -34.51 17.12
C PRO A 134 14.73 -34.44 18.34
N TYR A 135 16.00 -34.16 18.13
CA TYR A 135 16.89 -33.81 19.25
C TYR A 135 17.09 -32.29 19.25
N PHE A 136 16.75 -31.73 20.36
CA PHE A 136 17.12 -30.36 20.63
C PHE A 136 18.64 -30.35 20.83
N LYS A 137 19.38 -29.79 19.87
CA LYS A 137 20.79 -29.58 20.05
C LYS A 137 20.96 -28.52 21.15
N LYS A 138 21.47 -28.99 22.29
CA LYS A 138 21.79 -28.12 23.42
C LYS A 138 22.81 -27.10 22.94
N ILE A 139 22.38 -25.82 22.83
CA ILE A 139 23.28 -24.74 22.46
C ILE A 139 23.97 -24.31 23.75
N SER A 140 25.24 -24.71 23.94
CA SER A 140 26.07 -24.26 25.05
C SER A 140 26.81 -23.00 24.61
N LEU A 141 26.58 -21.90 25.30
CA LEU A 141 27.33 -20.66 25.13
C LEU A 141 28.61 -20.72 25.98
N TYR A 142 29.73 -20.58 25.32
CA TYR A 142 31.04 -20.53 25.97
C TYR A 142 31.56 -19.10 25.98
N ALA A 143 32.06 -18.62 27.11
CA ALA A 143 32.90 -17.44 27.22
C ALA A 143 34.32 -17.83 27.58
N ARG A 144 35.29 -17.12 27.03
CA ARG A 144 36.69 -17.33 27.34
C ARG A 144 37.10 -16.33 28.42
N ASP A 145 37.63 -16.83 29.53
CA ASP A 145 38.15 -16.05 30.61
C ASP A 145 39.52 -15.45 30.24
N GLU A 146 39.98 -14.42 30.95
CA GLU A 146 41.29 -13.75 30.74
C GLU A 146 42.48 -14.72 30.73
N ASN A 147 42.33 -15.88 31.34
CA ASN A 147 43.34 -16.94 31.37
C ASN A 147 43.16 -17.99 30.24
N GLY A 148 42.30 -17.73 29.26
CA GLY A 148 42.09 -18.60 28.10
C GLY A 148 41.27 -19.87 28.36
N LYS A 149 40.68 -20.06 29.55
CA LYS A 149 39.78 -21.19 29.86
C LYS A 149 38.37 -20.92 29.43
N GLU A 150 37.76 -21.91 28.79
CA GLU A 150 36.38 -21.87 28.39
C GLU A 150 35.43 -22.19 29.56
N LYS A 151 34.49 -21.30 29.84
CA LYS A 151 33.46 -21.49 30.85
C LYS A 151 32.08 -21.54 30.18
N ILE A 152 31.32 -22.58 30.52
CA ILE A 152 29.94 -22.71 30.04
C ILE A 152 29.09 -21.68 30.79
N LEU A 153 28.44 -20.77 30.04
CA LEU A 153 27.55 -19.74 30.58
C LEU A 153 26.13 -20.26 30.73
N PHE A 154 25.65 -21.12 29.79
CA PHE A 154 24.35 -21.75 29.83
C PHE A 154 24.45 -23.15 29.26
N SER A 155 23.65 -24.03 29.82
CA SER A 155 23.57 -25.44 29.41
C SER A 155 22.13 -25.88 29.32
#